data_a12f42dccf39a366b9d677baadf8de53
#
_entry.id   a12f42dccf39a366b9d677baadf8de53
#
_cell.length_a   1.000
_cell.length_b   1.000
_cell.length_c   1.000
_cell.angle_alpha   90.00
_cell.angle_beta   90.00
_cell.angle_gamma   90.00
#
_symmetry.space_group_name_H-M   'P 1'
#
loop_
_entity.id
_entity.type
_entity.pdbx_description
1 polymer ?
#
loop_
_entity_poly.entity_id
_entity_poly.type
_entity_poly.pdbx_seq_one_letter_code
_entity_poly.pdbx_strand_id
1 'polypeptide(L)'
;MKVGIYNLYWTTFGGGEQQAGGIADALSGEHEVELLGPASVDLRVLRDRLGLRLDGVTFRRIPADDLSATLASADYDLFFNHTYRSTAPNLARLGVYFVMFPHRFRESAVHRGARSVAGAAAAPARVVAGVH
;
A
#
# COMPACT_ATOMS: atom_id res chain seq x y z
N MET A 1 -10.19 8.52 -8.59
CA MET A 1 -10.02 7.12 -8.17
C MET A 1 -9.86 7.07 -6.65
N LYS A 2 -10.21 5.97 -6.07
CA LYS A 2 -9.90 5.68 -4.67
C LYS A 2 -8.57 4.93 -4.60
N VAL A 3 -7.59 5.51 -3.91
CA VAL A 3 -6.21 5.02 -3.83
C VAL A 3 -5.90 4.61 -2.39
N GLY A 4 -5.39 3.40 -2.21
CA GLY A 4 -4.88 2.93 -0.94
C GLY A 4 -3.37 2.75 -0.99
N ILE A 5 -2.68 3.15 0.07
CA ILE A 5 -1.23 2.96 0.21
C ILE A 5 -0.97 2.26 1.54
N TYR A 6 -0.56 1.02 1.47
CA TYR A 6 -0.33 0.14 2.61
C TYR A 6 1.14 0.10 2.97
N ASN A 7 1.45 0.36 4.25
CA ASN A 7 2.77 0.22 4.82
C ASN A 7 2.64 -0.14 6.31
N LEU A 8 3.41 -1.13 6.77
CA LEU A 8 3.46 -1.53 8.17
C LEU A 8 4.24 -0.55 9.05
N TYR A 9 5.07 0.29 8.47
CA TYR A 9 6.12 1.04 9.18
C TYR A 9 5.90 2.56 9.18
N TRP A 10 4.67 3.04 9.06
CA TRP A 10 4.38 4.48 9.03
C TRP A 10 4.97 5.26 10.22
N THR A 11 5.12 4.60 11.36
CA THR A 11 5.63 5.23 12.59
C THR A 11 7.16 5.31 12.66
N THR A 12 7.88 4.74 11.70
CA THR A 12 9.34 4.79 11.68
C THR A 12 9.89 6.05 11.01
N PHE A 13 9.10 6.73 10.19
CA PHE A 13 9.45 7.95 9.46
C PHE A 13 10.73 7.82 8.62
N GLY A 14 11.01 6.63 8.11
CA GLY A 14 12.20 6.37 7.29
C GLY A 14 12.03 6.74 5.83
N GLY A 15 13.03 6.38 5.02
CA GLY A 15 13.04 6.67 3.58
C GLY A 15 11.89 6.02 2.82
N GLY A 16 11.48 4.82 3.21
CA GLY A 16 10.32 4.13 2.62
C GLY A 16 9.03 4.88 2.89
N GLU A 17 8.82 5.36 4.10
CA GLU A 17 7.64 6.14 4.48
C GLU A 17 7.63 7.49 3.78
N GLN A 18 8.78 8.12 3.59
CA GLN A 18 8.88 9.36 2.83
C GLN A 18 8.51 9.16 1.37
N GLN A 19 8.94 8.06 0.76
CA GLN A 19 8.56 7.72 -0.61
C GLN A 19 7.05 7.43 -0.72
N ALA A 20 6.51 6.61 0.18
CA ALA A 20 5.09 6.28 0.20
C ALA A 20 4.23 7.52 0.47
N GLY A 21 4.64 8.35 1.42
CA GLY A 21 3.98 9.62 1.71
C GLY A 21 4.06 10.59 0.53
N GLY A 22 5.17 10.63 -0.18
CA GLY A 22 5.33 11.45 -1.39
C GLY A 22 4.38 11.04 -2.50
N ILE A 23 4.15 9.74 -2.68
CA ILE A 23 3.15 9.22 -3.61
C ILE A 23 1.74 9.66 -3.20
N ALA A 24 1.41 9.55 -1.92
CA ALA A 24 0.14 9.99 -1.39
C ALA A 24 -0.08 11.50 -1.63
N ASP A 25 0.93 12.31 -1.36
CA ASP A 25 0.88 13.75 -1.56
C ASP A 25 0.67 14.12 -3.03
N ALA A 26 1.37 13.45 -3.92
CA ALA A 26 1.26 13.68 -5.36
C ALA A 26 -0.13 13.32 -5.92
N LEU A 27 -0.78 12.29 -5.37
CA LEU A 27 -2.07 11.81 -5.85
C LEU A 27 -3.27 12.48 -5.17
N SER A 28 -3.07 13.09 -4.00
CA SER A 28 -4.17 13.60 -3.17
C SER A 28 -4.91 14.80 -3.78
N GLY A 29 -4.30 15.50 -4.71
CA GLY A 29 -4.93 16.64 -5.38
C GLY A 29 -6.06 16.25 -6.33
N GLU A 30 -6.01 15.06 -6.92
CA GLU A 30 -6.94 14.60 -7.95
C GLU A 30 -7.68 13.32 -7.55
N HIS A 31 -7.24 12.66 -6.50
CA HIS A 31 -7.78 11.36 -6.08
C HIS A 31 -8.05 11.31 -4.59
N GLU A 32 -8.97 10.44 -4.19
CA GLU A 32 -9.20 10.12 -2.79
C GLU A 32 -8.10 9.15 -2.34
N VAL A 33 -7.24 9.60 -1.42
CA VAL A 33 -6.08 8.82 -0.96
C VAL A 33 -6.23 8.46 0.51
N GLU A 34 -6.02 7.18 0.82
CA GLU A 34 -6.05 6.65 2.16
C GLU A 34 -4.77 5.87 2.44
N LEU A 35 -4.12 6.17 3.55
CA LEU A 35 -2.99 5.38 4.05
C LEU A 35 -3.52 4.25 4.93
N LEU A 36 -2.91 3.07 4.83
CA LEU A 36 -3.30 1.90 5.61
C LEU A 36 -2.11 1.35 6.38
N GLY A 37 -2.35 0.93 7.61
CA GLY A 37 -1.36 0.29 8.45
C GLY A 37 -1.92 -0.19 9.79
N PRO A 38 -1.12 -0.92 10.59
CA PRO A 38 -1.61 -1.57 11.80
C PRO A 38 -1.69 -0.66 13.03
N ALA A 39 -0.94 0.43 13.03
CA ALA A 39 -0.92 1.39 14.14
C ALA A 39 -1.56 2.70 13.71
N SER A 40 -2.35 3.28 14.60
CA SER A 40 -2.91 4.61 14.37
C SER A 40 -1.79 5.64 14.26
N VAL A 41 -1.85 6.46 13.24
CA VAL A 41 -0.87 7.51 12.98
C VAL A 41 -1.55 8.86 13.01
N ASP A 42 -0.98 9.81 13.75
CA ASP A 42 -1.41 11.19 13.67
C ASP A 42 -0.85 11.79 12.36
N LEU A 43 -1.75 12.10 11.45
CA LEU A 43 -1.37 12.64 10.14
C LEU A 43 -0.64 13.98 10.24
N ARG A 44 -0.87 14.77 11.27
CA ARG A 44 -0.12 16.01 11.50
C ARG A 44 1.34 15.73 11.82
N VAL A 45 1.60 14.73 12.65
CA VAL A 45 2.97 14.28 12.96
C VAL A 45 3.64 13.74 11.71
N LEU A 46 2.93 12.94 10.93
CA LEU A 46 3.44 12.38 9.68
C LEU A 46 3.79 13.48 8.67
N ARG A 47 2.94 14.48 8.51
CA ARG A 47 3.22 15.66 7.67
C ARG A 47 4.49 16.37 8.08
N ASP A 48 4.61 16.66 9.37
CA ASP A 48 5.77 17.39 9.90
C ASP A 48 7.06 16.59 9.75
N ARG A 49 7.02 15.30 10.08
CA ARG A 49 8.20 14.44 10.02
C ARG A 49 8.68 14.17 8.60
N LEU A 50 7.75 14.02 7.66
CA LEU A 50 8.09 13.74 6.26
C LEU A 50 8.20 15.00 5.40
N GLY A 51 7.84 16.17 5.93
CA GLY A 51 7.87 17.42 5.16
C GLY A 51 6.87 17.46 4.02
N LEU A 52 5.69 16.85 4.21
CA LEU A 52 4.65 16.72 3.19
C LEU A 52 3.37 17.46 3.60
N ARG A 53 2.51 17.75 2.63
CA ARG A 53 1.23 18.41 2.86
C ARG A 53 0.13 17.43 3.23
N LEU A 54 -0.01 16.34 2.48
CA LEU A 54 -1.00 15.28 2.66
C LEU A 54 -2.44 15.83 2.81
N ASP A 55 -2.79 16.83 2.01
CA ASP A 55 -4.09 17.49 2.09
C ASP A 55 -5.20 16.51 1.69
N GLY A 56 -6.20 16.35 2.58
CA GLY A 56 -7.32 15.46 2.33
C GLY A 56 -7.01 13.96 2.44
N VAL A 57 -5.78 13.59 2.74
CA VAL A 57 -5.38 12.20 2.97
C VAL A 57 -5.95 11.72 4.30
N THR A 58 -6.51 10.50 4.32
CA THR A 58 -7.03 9.85 5.52
C THR A 58 -6.19 8.64 5.88
N PHE A 59 -6.40 8.10 7.08
CA PHE A 59 -5.72 6.90 7.55
C PHE A 59 -6.73 5.84 7.97
N ARG A 60 -6.52 4.60 7.50
CA ARG A 60 -7.31 3.44 7.87
C ARG A 60 -6.42 2.42 8.58
N ARG A 61 -6.81 2.08 9.80
CA ARG A 61 -6.14 1.05 10.57
C ARG A 61 -6.62 -0.33 10.13
N ILE A 62 -5.69 -1.22 9.80
CA ILE A 62 -5.96 -2.62 9.50
C ILE A 62 -4.94 -3.52 10.23
N PRO A 63 -5.29 -4.77 10.56
CA PRO A 63 -4.33 -5.71 11.17
C PRO A 63 -3.10 -5.94 10.28
N ALA A 64 -1.97 -6.26 10.93
CA ALA A 64 -0.66 -6.44 10.28
C ALA A 64 -0.48 -7.84 9.71
N ASP A 65 -1.40 -8.29 8.88
CA ASP A 65 -1.32 -9.59 8.24
C ASP A 65 -1.68 -9.51 6.76
N ASP A 66 -1.19 -10.46 5.98
CA ASP A 66 -1.39 -10.48 4.52
C ASP A 66 -2.85 -10.63 4.13
N LEU A 67 -3.63 -11.40 4.88
CA LEU A 67 -5.05 -11.59 4.58
C LEU A 67 -5.83 -10.27 4.73
N SER A 68 -5.59 -9.54 5.81
CA SER A 68 -6.23 -8.24 6.05
C SER A 68 -5.87 -7.23 4.97
N ALA A 69 -4.59 -7.17 4.58
CA ALA A 69 -4.13 -6.30 3.50
C ALA A 69 -4.78 -6.69 2.15
N THR A 70 -4.84 -7.97 1.85
CA THR A 70 -5.47 -8.47 0.63
C THR A 70 -6.95 -8.10 0.58
N LEU A 71 -7.69 -8.34 1.65
CA LEU A 71 -9.13 -8.01 1.71
C LEU A 71 -9.35 -6.49 1.61
N ALA A 72 -8.54 -5.71 2.28
CA ALA A 72 -8.63 -4.25 2.21
C ALA A 72 -8.36 -3.73 0.80
N SER A 73 -7.43 -4.33 0.06
CA SER A 73 -7.09 -3.90 -1.29
C SER A 73 -8.27 -3.92 -2.26
N ALA A 74 -9.26 -4.77 -2.02
CA ALA A 74 -10.46 -4.84 -2.84
C ALA A 74 -11.32 -3.57 -2.78
N ASP A 75 -11.15 -2.73 -1.78
CA ASP A 75 -11.92 -1.49 -1.59
C ASP A 75 -11.37 -0.32 -2.42
N TYR A 76 -10.28 -0.50 -3.15
CA TYR A 76 -9.58 0.56 -3.87
C TYR A 76 -9.53 0.29 -5.37
N ASP A 77 -9.48 1.36 -6.15
CA ASP A 77 -9.23 1.29 -7.59
C ASP A 77 -7.75 1.06 -7.88
N LEU A 78 -6.90 1.71 -7.09
CA LEU A 78 -5.44 1.58 -7.13
C LEU A 78 -4.94 1.30 -5.72
N PHE A 79 -4.16 0.26 -5.56
CA PHE A 79 -3.62 -0.11 -4.26
C PHE A 79 -2.12 -0.35 -4.35
N PHE A 80 -1.37 0.43 -3.58
CA PHE A 80 0.07 0.29 -3.42
C PHE A 80 0.38 -0.55 -2.19
N ASN A 81 1.06 -1.67 -2.37
CA ASN A 81 1.70 -2.37 -1.26
C ASN A 81 3.15 -1.89 -1.17
N HIS A 82 3.40 -0.97 -0.25
CA HIS A 82 4.71 -0.36 -0.04
C HIS A 82 5.45 -0.98 1.15
N THR A 83 4.89 -2.03 1.73
CA THR A 83 5.49 -2.71 2.88
C THR A 83 6.69 -3.55 2.47
N TYR A 84 7.79 -3.37 3.19
CA TYR A 84 9.00 -4.15 2.97
C TYR A 84 8.72 -5.65 3.09
N ARG A 85 9.08 -6.40 2.05
CA ARG A 85 8.94 -7.86 1.96
C ARG A 85 7.51 -8.39 2.09
N SER A 86 6.50 -7.58 1.92
CA SER A 86 5.14 -8.09 1.89
C SER A 86 4.86 -8.81 0.57
N THR A 87 4.21 -9.95 0.67
CA THR A 87 3.75 -10.75 -0.48
C THR A 87 2.23 -10.83 -0.56
N ALA A 88 1.53 -9.93 0.14
CA ALA A 88 0.07 -9.92 0.16
C ALA A 88 -0.51 -9.77 -1.26
N PRO A 89 -1.36 -10.68 -1.72
CA PRO A 89 -2.03 -10.54 -3.00
C PRO A 89 -2.89 -9.28 -3.05
N ASN A 90 -2.96 -8.66 -4.21
CA ASN A 90 -3.66 -7.40 -4.42
C ASN A 90 -4.92 -7.62 -5.26
N LEU A 91 -6.08 -7.28 -4.70
CA LEU A 91 -7.39 -7.44 -5.34
C LEU A 91 -7.92 -6.13 -5.94
N ALA A 92 -7.19 -5.04 -5.86
CA ALA A 92 -7.57 -3.79 -6.50
C ALA A 92 -7.54 -3.93 -8.02
N ARG A 93 -8.26 -3.08 -8.73
CA ARG A 93 -8.26 -3.05 -10.19
C ARG A 93 -6.84 -2.84 -10.73
N LEU A 94 -6.07 -1.98 -10.08
CA LEU A 94 -4.65 -1.78 -10.34
C LEU A 94 -3.88 -2.00 -9.03
N GLY A 95 -2.98 -2.97 -9.04
CA GLY A 95 -2.12 -3.28 -7.89
C GLY A 95 -0.67 -2.95 -8.19
N VAL A 96 0.00 -2.31 -7.24
CA VAL A 96 1.43 -1.97 -7.34
C VAL A 96 2.16 -2.47 -6.10
N TYR A 97 3.25 -3.21 -6.32
CA TYR A 97 4.17 -3.59 -5.28
C TYR A 97 5.46 -2.79 -5.42
N PHE A 98 5.90 -2.18 -4.32
CA PHE A 98 7.22 -1.55 -4.28
C PHE A 98 8.24 -2.54 -3.77
N VAL A 99 9.19 -2.91 -4.62
CA VAL A 99 10.30 -3.80 -4.28
C VAL A 99 11.55 -2.93 -4.10
N MET A 100 11.86 -2.62 -2.84
CA MET A 100 13.04 -1.77 -2.51
C MET A 100 14.33 -2.57 -2.57
N PHE A 101 14.26 -3.86 -2.19
CA PHE A 101 15.38 -4.79 -2.29
C PHE A 101 14.91 -6.07 -2.96
N PRO A 102 15.64 -6.59 -3.96
CA PRO A 102 15.26 -7.84 -4.60
C PRO A 102 15.19 -8.98 -3.58
N HIS A 103 14.11 -9.73 -3.60
CA HIS A 103 13.93 -10.93 -2.78
C HIS A 103 13.00 -11.89 -3.50
N ARG A 104 13.05 -13.17 -3.11
CA ARG A 104 12.15 -14.16 -3.69
C ARG A 104 10.79 -14.08 -3.03
N PHE A 105 9.76 -14.01 -3.85
CA PHE A 105 8.38 -14.16 -3.38
C PHE A 105 8.09 -15.65 -3.19
N ARG A 106 7.52 -15.98 -2.03
CA ARG A 106 7.00 -17.32 -1.76
C ARG A 106 5.50 -17.29 -1.91
N GLU A 107 4.98 -18.26 -2.63
CA GLU A 107 3.55 -18.43 -2.75
C GLU A 107 2.97 -19.00 -1.46
N SER A 108 2.05 -18.28 -0.85
CA SER A 108 1.29 -18.70 0.32
C SER A 108 -0.09 -19.23 -0.09
N ALA A 109 -0.80 -19.86 0.84
CA ALA A 109 -2.19 -20.28 0.61
C ALA A 109 -3.09 -19.08 0.29
N VAL A 110 -2.88 -17.94 0.94
CA VAL A 110 -3.60 -16.70 0.65
C VAL A 110 -3.32 -16.21 -0.76
N HIS A 111 -2.06 -16.26 -1.17
CA HIS A 111 -1.65 -15.85 -2.51
C HIS A 111 -2.30 -16.73 -3.58
N ARG A 112 -2.28 -18.04 -3.41
CA ARG A 112 -2.92 -19.00 -4.33
C ARG A 112 -4.44 -18.77 -4.41
N GLY A 113 -5.10 -18.57 -3.27
CA GLY A 113 -6.52 -18.27 -3.21
C GLY A 113 -6.89 -16.97 -3.95
N ALA A 114 -6.11 -15.92 -3.73
CA ALA A 114 -6.32 -14.63 -4.40
C ALA A 114 -6.10 -14.72 -5.91
N ARG A 115 -5.11 -15.51 -6.38
CA ARG A 115 -4.92 -15.72 -7.82
C ARG A 115 -6.11 -16.43 -8.46
N SER A 116 -6.73 -17.38 -7.77
CA SER A 116 -7.92 -18.03 -8.28
C SER A 116 -9.09 -17.06 -8.43
N VAL A 117 -9.25 -16.13 -7.49
CA VAL A 117 -10.26 -15.07 -7.55
C VAL A 117 -9.89 -14.03 -8.61
N ALA A 118 -8.64 -13.57 -8.64
CA ALA A 118 -8.16 -12.56 -9.57
C ALA A 118 -8.14 -13.06 -11.03
N GLY A 119 -7.91 -14.35 -11.23
CA GLY A 119 -8.00 -14.97 -12.56
C GLY A 119 -9.40 -14.84 -13.19
N ALA A 120 -10.44 -14.84 -12.38
CA ALA A 120 -11.80 -14.57 -12.84
C ALA A 120 -12.08 -13.08 -13.08
N ALA A 121 -11.37 -12.19 -12.37
CA ALA A 121 -11.57 -10.73 -12.42
C ALA A 121 -10.59 -10.01 -13.38
N ALA A 122 -9.58 -10.69 -13.90
CA ALA A 122 -8.58 -10.18 -14.84
C ALA A 122 -7.85 -8.88 -14.37
N ALA A 123 -7.54 -8.78 -13.09
CA ALA A 123 -6.82 -7.64 -12.51
C ALA A 123 -5.35 -8.03 -12.22
N PRO A 124 -4.39 -7.75 -13.13
CA PRO A 124 -3.01 -8.11 -12.90
C PRO A 124 -2.36 -7.20 -11.87
N ALA A 125 -1.68 -7.80 -10.90
CA ALA A 125 -0.77 -7.07 -10.03
C ALA A 125 0.50 -6.70 -10.80
N ARG A 126 1.03 -5.51 -10.55
CA ARG A 126 2.28 -5.04 -11.16
C ARG A 126 3.34 -4.86 -10.09
N VAL A 127 4.55 -5.27 -10.40
CA VAL A 127 5.71 -5.07 -9.54
C VAL A 127 6.49 -3.87 -10.07
N VAL A 128 6.73 -2.91 -9.19
CA VAL A 128 7.57 -1.76 -9.51
C VAL A 128 8.80 -1.82 -8.62
N ALA A 129 9.98 -1.85 -9.22
CA ALA A 129 11.23 -1.78 -8.50
C ALA A 129 11.48 -0.35 -8.05
N GLY A 130 11.67 -0.17 -6.75
CA GLY A 130 12.11 1.10 -6.21
C GLY A 130 13.60 1.30 -6.49
N VAL A 131 13.97 2.51 -6.88
CA VAL A 131 15.35 2.89 -7.14
C VAL A 131 15.83 3.83 -6.05
N HIS A 132 16.98 3.54 -5.50
CA HIS A 132 17.63 4.35 -4.47
C HIS A 132 18.91 4.96 -4.99
#